data_ad3242c14c39fab02a4c94acc7ee1f95
#
_entry.id   ad3242c14c39fab02a4c94acc7ee1f95
#
_cell.length_a   1.000
_cell.length_b   1.000
_cell.length_c   1.000
_cell.angle_alpha   90.00
_cell.angle_beta   90.00
_cell.angle_gamma   90.00
#
_symmetry.space_group_name_H-M   'P 1'
#
loop_
_entity.id
_entity.type
_entity.pdbx_description
1 polymer ?
#
loop_
_entity_poly.entity_id
_entity_poly.type
_entity_poly.pdbx_seq_one_letter_code
_entity_poly.pdbx_strand_id
1 'polypeptide(L)'
;MFEITPESGSLPLCARCARHQRTCCQDTDVFVTWGDIDRIQNHTGRNDFHEYRAPVNPDYLAQDDDPTWVRYSIRPDGTRRVLLQRSGGDCLFLGMQGCELPPDVRPLVCRLYPYDFDEAGISEAPAQGCPVQLLLPGRQLMEEMDMDLAEARQWHRQLYEEMKLEEPVPCASV
;
A
#
# COMPACT_ATOMS: atom_id res chain seq x y z
N MET A 1 5.40 23.37 -25.98
CA MET A 1 6.14 23.90 -24.82
C MET A 1 5.14 24.00 -23.66
N PHE A 2 5.10 23.02 -22.80
CA PHE A 2 4.25 23.09 -21.59
C PHE A 2 5.01 23.91 -20.56
N GLU A 3 4.48 25.07 -20.23
CA GLU A 3 4.99 25.85 -19.11
C GLU A 3 4.79 25.05 -17.82
N ILE A 4 5.90 24.61 -17.27
CA ILE A 4 5.91 24.06 -15.90
C ILE A 4 5.72 25.27 -15.00
N THR A 5 4.47 25.45 -14.53
CA THR A 5 4.21 26.46 -13.51
C THR A 5 4.98 26.10 -12.24
N PRO A 6 5.57 27.08 -11.54
CA PRO A 6 6.41 26.82 -10.34
C PRO A 6 5.71 26.05 -9.22
N GLU A 7 4.39 26.01 -9.25
CA GLU A 7 3.58 25.27 -8.24
C GLU A 7 3.62 23.74 -8.44
N SER A 8 3.96 23.27 -9.64
CA SER A 8 3.99 21.82 -9.92
C SER A 8 5.19 21.11 -9.28
N GLY A 9 6.27 21.83 -8.98
CA GLY A 9 7.48 21.27 -8.38
C GLY A 9 7.43 21.04 -6.86
N SER A 10 6.42 21.58 -6.19
CA SER A 10 6.26 21.44 -4.74
C SER A 10 5.39 20.26 -4.32
N LEU A 11 4.68 19.62 -5.26
CA LEU A 11 3.80 18.50 -4.96
C LEU A 11 4.58 17.18 -4.91
N PRO A 12 4.23 16.28 -3.96
CA PRO A 12 4.76 14.92 -3.95
C PRO A 12 4.49 14.18 -5.25
N LEU A 13 5.36 13.23 -5.62
CA LEU A 13 5.21 12.43 -6.84
C LEU A 13 3.84 11.76 -6.92
N CYS A 14 3.35 11.20 -5.81
CA CYS A 14 2.03 10.55 -5.77
C CYS A 14 0.89 11.52 -6.13
N ALA A 15 0.97 12.77 -5.69
CA ALA A 15 -0.03 13.78 -6.04
C ALA A 15 0.06 14.16 -7.53
N ARG A 16 1.26 14.25 -8.08
CA ARG A 16 1.47 14.47 -9.53
C ARG A 16 0.97 13.28 -10.34
N CYS A 17 1.25 12.08 -9.89
CA CYS A 17 0.78 10.83 -10.50
C CYS A 17 -0.75 10.79 -10.56
N ALA A 18 -1.44 11.13 -9.47
CA ALA A 18 -2.89 11.11 -9.39
C ALA A 18 -3.59 12.04 -10.39
N ARG A 19 -2.88 13.06 -10.87
CA ARG A 19 -3.38 14.00 -11.88
C ARG A 19 -3.19 13.51 -13.32
N HIS A 20 -2.29 12.55 -13.52
CA HIS A 20 -1.93 12.06 -14.84
C HIS A 20 -2.50 10.71 -15.19
N GLN A 21 -2.63 9.82 -14.21
CA GLN A 21 -3.09 8.45 -14.42
C GLN A 21 -3.68 7.89 -13.14
N ARG A 22 -4.28 6.72 -13.22
CA ARG A 22 -4.70 6.00 -12.02
C ARG A 22 -3.49 5.53 -11.23
N THR A 23 -3.50 5.78 -9.94
CA THR A 23 -2.40 5.47 -9.02
C THR A 23 -2.61 4.13 -8.33
N CYS A 24 -1.60 3.68 -7.56
CA CYS A 24 -1.74 2.52 -6.67
C CYS A 24 -2.83 2.69 -5.60
N CYS A 25 -3.25 3.92 -5.29
CA CYS A 25 -4.38 4.20 -4.40
C CYS A 25 -5.74 4.10 -5.10
N GLN A 26 -5.75 3.80 -6.39
CA GLN A 26 -6.93 3.67 -7.23
C GLN A 26 -6.94 2.26 -7.84
N ASP A 27 -8.04 1.54 -7.74
CA ASP A 27 -8.19 0.18 -8.26
C ASP A 27 -7.29 -0.90 -7.61
N THR A 28 -6.60 -0.59 -6.52
CA THR A 28 -5.74 -1.54 -5.83
C THR A 28 -6.26 -1.81 -4.43
N ASP A 29 -6.37 -3.07 -4.07
CA ASP A 29 -6.68 -3.48 -2.71
C ASP A 29 -5.47 -3.25 -1.81
N VAL A 30 -5.63 -2.44 -0.79
CA VAL A 30 -4.60 -2.18 0.21
C VAL A 30 -4.84 -3.08 1.42
N PHE A 31 -4.04 -4.13 1.57
CA PHE A 31 -4.07 -4.98 2.74
C PHE A 31 -3.63 -4.21 3.99
N VAL A 32 -4.34 -4.40 5.10
CA VAL A 32 -4.03 -3.78 6.38
C VAL A 32 -3.90 -4.82 7.49
N THR A 33 -2.84 -4.68 8.29
CA THR A 33 -2.66 -5.45 9.53
C THR A 33 -3.53 -4.87 10.65
N TRP A 34 -3.68 -5.61 11.75
CA TRP A 34 -4.31 -5.02 12.95
C TRP A 34 -3.49 -3.86 13.51
N GLY A 35 -2.17 -3.91 13.40
CA GLY A 35 -1.30 -2.80 13.76
C GLY A 35 -1.54 -1.56 12.91
N ASP A 36 -1.76 -1.72 11.61
CA ASP A 36 -2.15 -0.62 10.72
C ASP A 36 -3.48 -0.01 11.16
N ILE A 37 -4.46 -0.84 11.47
CA ILE A 37 -5.78 -0.39 11.93
C ILE A 37 -5.65 0.43 13.21
N ASP A 38 -4.88 -0.04 14.18
CA ASP A 38 -4.66 0.69 15.43
C ASP A 38 -3.99 2.05 15.18
N ARG A 39 -2.98 2.11 14.33
CA ARG A 39 -2.31 3.37 13.98
C ARG A 39 -3.26 4.36 13.33
N ILE A 40 -4.05 3.90 12.36
CA ILE A 40 -5.03 4.75 11.65
C ILE A 40 -6.15 5.18 12.59
N GLN A 41 -6.68 4.26 13.39
CA GLN A 41 -7.73 4.57 14.37
C GLN A 41 -7.27 5.61 15.39
N ASN A 42 -6.06 5.46 15.93
CA ASN A 42 -5.50 6.40 16.89
C ASN A 42 -5.30 7.80 16.28
N HIS A 43 -4.95 7.87 15.00
CA HIS A 43 -4.75 9.13 14.30
C HIS A 43 -6.07 9.80 13.89
N THR A 44 -7.00 9.04 13.34
CA THR A 44 -8.25 9.57 12.75
C THR A 44 -9.42 9.59 13.70
N GLY A 45 -9.41 8.80 14.76
CA GLY A 45 -10.55 8.57 15.65
C GLY A 45 -11.66 7.72 15.00
N ARG A 46 -11.42 7.14 13.81
CA ARG A 46 -12.41 6.33 13.06
C ARG A 46 -12.05 4.85 13.14
N ASN A 47 -13.07 4.00 13.02
CA ASN A 47 -12.93 2.54 12.94
C ASN A 47 -13.68 1.93 11.73
N ASP A 48 -14.24 2.74 10.87
CA ASP A 48 -15.11 2.36 9.76
C ASP A 48 -14.40 2.43 8.38
N PHE A 49 -13.07 2.29 8.36
CA PHE A 49 -12.25 2.52 7.17
C PHE A 49 -11.72 1.23 6.51
N HIS A 50 -12.13 0.06 6.98
CA HIS A 50 -11.67 -1.23 6.44
C HIS A 50 -12.82 -2.22 6.33
N GLU A 51 -12.63 -3.24 5.48
CA GLU A 51 -13.57 -4.32 5.26
C GLU A 51 -12.86 -5.63 4.91
N TYR A 52 -13.58 -6.73 4.96
CA TYR A 52 -13.14 -8.00 4.40
C TYR A 52 -13.74 -8.16 3.01
N ARG A 53 -12.89 -8.40 2.02
CA ARG A 53 -13.29 -8.52 0.62
C ARG A 53 -12.41 -9.54 -0.10
N ALA A 54 -13.00 -10.30 -1.03
CA ALA A 54 -12.22 -11.15 -1.92
C ALA A 54 -11.30 -10.29 -2.82
N PRO A 55 -10.07 -10.74 -3.12
CA PRO A 55 -9.22 -10.05 -4.07
C PRO A 55 -9.92 -9.83 -5.41
N VAL A 56 -9.77 -8.64 -5.99
CA VAL A 56 -10.32 -8.32 -7.31
C VAL A 56 -9.70 -9.21 -8.38
N ASN A 57 -8.39 -9.46 -8.27
CA ASN A 57 -7.70 -10.39 -9.15
C ASN A 57 -7.66 -11.78 -8.49
N PRO A 58 -8.31 -12.81 -9.07
CA PRO A 58 -8.33 -14.16 -8.51
C PRO A 58 -6.96 -14.84 -8.49
N ASP A 59 -5.98 -14.36 -9.26
CA ASP A 59 -4.61 -14.88 -9.25
C ASP A 59 -3.94 -14.71 -7.87
N TYR A 60 -4.37 -13.75 -7.07
CA TYR A 60 -3.90 -13.62 -5.69
C TYR A 60 -4.22 -14.83 -4.80
N LEU A 61 -5.27 -15.57 -5.10
CA LEU A 61 -5.64 -16.79 -4.36
C LEU A 61 -4.79 -17.99 -4.75
N ALA A 62 -4.16 -17.93 -5.93
CA ALA A 62 -3.33 -19.00 -6.49
C ALA A 62 -1.83 -18.69 -6.39
N GLN A 63 -1.43 -17.64 -5.70
CA GLN A 63 -0.01 -17.29 -5.49
C GLN A 63 0.69 -18.38 -4.67
N ASP A 64 1.76 -18.91 -5.21
CA ASP A 64 2.62 -19.90 -4.57
C ASP A 64 4.06 -19.41 -4.32
N ASP A 65 4.38 -18.21 -4.79
CA ASP A 65 5.67 -17.55 -4.61
C ASP A 65 5.91 -17.02 -3.19
N ASP A 66 4.84 -16.70 -2.47
CA ASP A 66 4.90 -16.32 -1.05
C ASP A 66 3.80 -17.01 -0.24
N PRO A 67 3.99 -18.27 0.18
CA PRO A 67 3.01 -19.00 0.97
C PRO A 67 2.68 -18.36 2.32
N THR A 68 3.64 -17.67 2.92
CA THR A 68 3.44 -16.95 4.19
C THR A 68 2.45 -15.81 4.00
N TRP A 69 2.60 -15.03 2.93
CA TRP A 69 1.66 -13.97 2.61
C TRP A 69 0.23 -14.49 2.47
N VAL A 70 0.03 -15.53 1.66
CA VAL A 70 -1.29 -16.13 1.45
C VAL A 70 -1.87 -16.66 2.76
N ARG A 71 -1.07 -17.36 3.57
CA ARG A 71 -1.51 -17.97 4.82
C ARG A 71 -2.03 -16.94 5.82
N TYR A 72 -1.40 -15.78 5.93
CA TYR A 72 -1.72 -14.80 6.95
C TYR A 72 -2.58 -13.63 6.44
N SER A 73 -2.63 -13.38 5.14
CA SER A 73 -3.43 -12.29 4.58
C SER A 73 -4.80 -12.73 4.10
N ILE A 74 -4.95 -14.00 3.68
CA ILE A 74 -6.20 -14.50 3.11
C ILE A 74 -6.87 -15.45 4.10
N ARG A 75 -8.12 -15.19 4.41
CA ARG A 75 -8.96 -16.01 5.29
C ARG A 75 -9.45 -17.28 4.57
N PRO A 76 -9.91 -18.31 5.31
CA PRO A 76 -10.44 -19.53 4.71
C PRO A 76 -11.60 -19.32 3.74
N ASP A 77 -12.37 -18.24 3.90
CA ASP A 77 -13.46 -17.87 2.99
C ASP A 77 -12.99 -17.14 1.70
N GLY A 78 -11.67 -16.98 1.54
CA GLY A 78 -11.08 -16.30 0.39
C GLY A 78 -11.05 -14.78 0.48
N THR A 79 -11.46 -14.20 1.61
CA THR A 79 -11.41 -12.76 1.82
C THR A 79 -10.15 -12.31 2.53
N ARG A 80 -9.80 -11.05 2.39
CA ARG A 80 -8.72 -10.39 3.13
C ARG A 80 -9.16 -9.03 3.65
N ARG A 81 -8.49 -8.56 4.68
CA ARG A 81 -8.78 -7.26 5.27
C ARG A 81 -8.10 -6.15 4.46
N VAL A 82 -8.90 -5.23 3.94
CA VAL A 82 -8.43 -4.15 3.06
C VAL A 82 -9.04 -2.81 3.45
N LEU A 83 -8.37 -1.74 3.08
CA LEU A 83 -8.95 -0.40 3.20
C LEU A 83 -10.19 -0.26 2.33
N LEU A 84 -11.16 0.50 2.83
CA LEU A 84 -12.33 0.88 2.05
C LEU A 84 -11.94 1.74 0.87
N GLN A 85 -12.69 1.56 -0.22
CA GLN A 85 -12.60 2.39 -1.40
C GLN A 85 -13.89 3.20 -1.56
N ARG A 86 -13.76 4.39 -2.12
CA ARG A 86 -14.91 5.18 -2.57
C ARG A 86 -15.53 4.51 -3.80
N SER A 87 -16.74 4.92 -4.15
CA SER A 87 -17.51 4.33 -5.26
C SER A 87 -16.78 4.35 -6.62
N GLY A 88 -15.79 5.21 -6.80
CA GLY A 88 -14.95 5.27 -8.01
C GLY A 88 -13.72 4.35 -7.99
N GLY A 89 -13.49 3.60 -6.92
CA GLY A 89 -12.31 2.75 -6.74
C GLY A 89 -11.14 3.42 -6.02
N ASP A 90 -11.25 4.70 -5.69
CA ASP A 90 -10.21 5.42 -4.98
C ASP A 90 -10.15 4.98 -3.52
N CYS A 91 -8.91 4.83 -2.99
CA CYS A 91 -8.71 4.62 -1.56
C CYS A 91 -9.40 5.73 -0.75
N LEU A 92 -10.04 5.36 0.36
CA LEU A 92 -10.76 6.29 1.22
C LEU A 92 -9.89 7.47 1.67
N PHE A 93 -8.59 7.25 1.87
CA PHE A 93 -7.63 8.25 2.33
C PHE A 93 -6.90 8.99 1.20
N LEU A 94 -7.26 8.75 -0.05
CA LEU A 94 -6.69 9.52 -1.17
C LEU A 94 -7.35 10.89 -1.24
N GLY A 95 -6.58 11.93 -0.95
CA GLY A 95 -6.98 13.32 -1.07
C GLY A 95 -6.46 13.97 -2.36
N MET A 96 -6.73 15.25 -2.50
CA MET A 96 -6.33 16.03 -3.68
C MET A 96 -4.80 16.20 -3.80
N GLN A 97 -4.08 16.08 -2.71
CA GLN A 97 -2.61 16.20 -2.64
C GLN A 97 -1.93 14.85 -2.36
N GLY A 98 -2.58 13.75 -2.66
CA GLY A 98 -2.11 12.42 -2.35
C GLY A 98 -2.75 11.85 -1.07
N CYS A 99 -2.07 10.90 -0.42
CA CYS A 99 -2.59 10.27 0.79
C CYS A 99 -2.72 11.27 1.93
N GLU A 100 -3.89 11.31 2.56
CA GLU A 100 -4.17 12.17 3.73
C GLU A 100 -3.53 11.65 5.02
N LEU A 101 -3.14 10.37 5.06
CA LEU A 101 -2.47 9.80 6.23
C LEU A 101 -1.00 10.24 6.27
N PRO A 102 -0.50 10.62 7.46
CA PRO A 102 0.94 10.86 7.64
C PRO A 102 1.76 9.62 7.31
N PRO A 103 3.02 9.74 6.87
CA PRO A 103 3.86 8.61 6.48
C PRO A 103 3.97 7.50 7.54
N ASP A 104 4.03 7.85 8.81
CA ASP A 104 4.13 6.91 9.93
C ASP A 104 2.79 6.25 10.32
N VAL A 105 1.68 6.70 9.76
CA VAL A 105 0.33 6.16 9.96
C VAL A 105 -0.15 5.32 8.78
N ARG A 106 0.41 5.52 7.60
CA ARG A 106 0.04 4.77 6.40
C ARG A 106 0.21 3.28 6.61
N PRO A 107 -0.64 2.45 6.00
CA PRO A 107 -0.43 1.00 6.02
C PRO A 107 0.99 0.61 5.58
N LEU A 108 1.53 -0.44 6.20
CA LEU A 108 2.90 -0.87 5.92
C LEU A 108 3.12 -1.21 4.44
N VAL A 109 2.13 -1.81 3.78
CA VAL A 109 2.20 -2.08 2.33
C VAL A 109 2.29 -0.78 1.52
N CYS A 110 1.62 0.29 1.95
CA CYS A 110 1.71 1.60 1.29
C CYS A 110 3.08 2.26 1.50
N ARG A 111 3.70 2.06 2.66
CA ARG A 111 5.05 2.56 2.94
C ARG A 111 6.12 1.84 2.14
N LEU A 112 5.91 0.54 1.89
CA LEU A 112 6.82 -0.29 1.11
C LEU A 112 6.76 -0.02 -0.39
N TYR A 113 5.60 0.38 -0.90
CA TYR A 113 5.47 0.72 -2.31
C TYR A 113 6.38 1.93 -2.65
N PRO A 114 7.17 1.90 -3.73
CA PRO A 114 7.11 0.99 -4.88
C PRO A 114 8.09 -0.19 -4.82
N TYR A 115 8.62 -0.57 -3.67
CA TYR A 115 9.42 -1.78 -3.56
C TYR A 115 8.53 -3.02 -3.71
N ASP A 116 8.99 -3.96 -4.51
CA ASP A 116 8.43 -5.30 -4.55
C ASP A 116 9.06 -6.16 -3.44
N PHE A 117 8.32 -7.07 -2.84
CA PHE A 117 8.81 -7.84 -1.70
C PHE A 117 8.09 -9.19 -1.58
N ASP A 118 8.78 -10.12 -0.90
CA ASP A 118 8.24 -11.38 -0.41
C ASP A 118 8.73 -11.64 1.03
N GLU A 119 8.47 -12.79 1.59
CA GLU A 119 8.92 -13.11 2.96
C GLU A 119 10.45 -13.03 3.11
N ALA A 120 11.19 -13.35 2.07
CA ALA A 120 12.67 -13.37 2.10
C ALA A 120 13.27 -11.96 2.16
N GLY A 121 12.58 -10.96 1.61
CA GLY A 121 13.08 -9.58 1.63
C GLY A 121 12.47 -8.68 0.58
N ILE A 122 13.11 -7.54 0.40
CA ILE A 122 12.72 -6.50 -0.54
C ILE A 122 13.56 -6.64 -1.81
N SER A 123 12.88 -6.55 -2.96
CA SER A 123 13.54 -6.37 -4.25
C SER A 123 13.98 -4.91 -4.40
N GLU A 124 15.25 -4.67 -4.73
CA GLU A 124 15.74 -3.32 -4.98
C GLU A 124 15.23 -2.73 -6.30
N ALA A 125 14.68 -3.57 -7.19
CA ALA A 125 14.01 -3.12 -8.40
C ALA A 125 12.61 -2.61 -8.05
N PRO A 126 12.21 -1.41 -8.52
CA PRO A 126 10.86 -0.89 -8.28
C PRO A 126 9.79 -1.78 -8.90
N ALA A 127 8.66 -1.92 -8.21
CA ALA A 127 7.47 -2.52 -8.79
C ALA A 127 7.04 -1.74 -10.05
N GLN A 128 6.48 -2.46 -11.01
CA GLN A 128 5.96 -1.82 -12.22
C GLN A 128 4.75 -0.94 -11.90
N GLY A 129 4.62 0.20 -12.59
CA GLY A 129 3.47 1.07 -12.48
C GLY A 129 3.73 2.48 -11.96
N CYS A 130 4.89 2.72 -11.33
CA CYS A 130 5.25 4.09 -10.98
C CYS A 130 5.66 4.88 -12.23
N PRO A 131 5.13 6.13 -12.40
CA PRO A 131 5.36 6.91 -13.60
C PRO A 131 6.72 7.62 -13.53
N VAL A 132 7.78 6.94 -13.96
CA VAL A 132 9.14 7.51 -14.00
C VAL A 132 9.23 8.76 -14.88
N GLN A 133 8.32 8.92 -15.84
CA GLN A 133 8.24 10.09 -16.70
C GLN A 133 7.82 11.37 -15.97
N LEU A 134 7.26 11.26 -14.76
CA LEU A 134 6.84 12.40 -13.95
C LEU A 134 7.92 12.84 -12.94
N LEU A 135 9.05 12.16 -12.90
CA LEU A 135 10.17 12.54 -12.04
C LEU A 135 10.71 13.91 -12.44
N LEU A 136 11.12 14.69 -11.45
CA LEU A 136 11.84 15.92 -11.70
C LEU A 136 13.20 15.64 -12.35
N PRO A 137 13.73 16.54 -13.19
CA PRO A 137 15.00 16.33 -13.85
C PRO A 137 16.13 16.02 -12.87
N GLY A 138 16.86 14.92 -13.11
CA GLY A 138 17.99 14.49 -12.28
C GLY A 138 17.60 13.78 -10.98
N ARG A 139 16.32 13.57 -10.72
CA ARG A 139 15.85 12.87 -9.52
C ARG A 139 15.54 11.40 -9.82
N GLN A 140 15.81 10.55 -8.84
CA GLN A 140 15.42 9.13 -8.90
C GLN A 140 14.09 8.89 -8.20
N LEU A 141 13.40 7.79 -8.56
CA LEU A 141 12.10 7.46 -7.99
C LEU A 141 12.13 7.39 -6.46
N MET A 142 13.10 6.72 -5.90
CA MET A 142 13.20 6.55 -4.44
C MET A 142 13.49 7.86 -3.72
N GLU A 143 14.23 8.77 -4.35
CA GLU A 143 14.47 10.12 -3.80
C GLU A 143 13.18 10.94 -3.76
N GLU A 144 12.38 10.90 -4.82
CA GLU A 144 11.12 11.64 -4.88
C GLU A 144 10.02 11.06 -3.99
N MET A 145 10.09 9.75 -3.72
CA MET A 145 9.21 9.08 -2.78
C MET A 145 9.69 9.22 -1.32
N ASP A 146 10.85 9.86 -1.11
CA ASP A 146 11.50 9.96 0.20
C ASP A 146 11.70 8.59 0.85
N MET A 147 12.17 7.63 0.04
CA MET A 147 12.32 6.23 0.44
C MET A 147 13.75 5.94 0.87
N ASP A 148 13.91 5.44 2.08
CA ASP A 148 15.16 4.90 2.60
C ASP A 148 15.08 3.38 2.65
N LEU A 149 16.07 2.69 2.07
CA LEU A 149 16.09 1.22 2.01
C LEU A 149 16.18 0.60 3.42
N ALA A 150 16.89 1.23 4.35
CA ALA A 150 17.00 0.75 5.73
C ALA A 150 15.65 0.84 6.46
N GLU A 151 14.92 1.93 6.30
CA GLU A 151 13.56 2.07 6.80
C GLU A 151 12.60 1.08 6.15
N ALA A 152 12.70 0.90 4.82
CA ALA A 152 11.87 -0.05 4.08
C ALA A 152 12.09 -1.48 4.59
N ARG A 153 13.32 -1.87 4.86
CA ARG A 153 13.63 -3.18 5.46
C ARG A 153 13.04 -3.33 6.87
N GLN A 154 13.00 -2.26 7.64
CA GLN A 154 12.36 -2.25 8.96
C GLN A 154 10.84 -2.43 8.84
N TRP A 155 10.19 -1.70 7.94
CA TRP A 155 8.75 -1.85 7.67
C TRP A 155 8.40 -3.23 7.13
N HIS A 156 9.26 -3.80 6.30
CA HIS A 156 9.10 -5.16 5.79
C HIS A 156 9.10 -6.19 6.94
N ARG A 157 10.06 -6.11 7.85
CA ARG A 157 10.09 -6.98 9.03
C ARG A 157 8.85 -6.79 9.89
N GLN A 158 8.47 -5.54 10.15
CA GLN A 158 7.29 -5.20 10.93
C GLN A 158 6.01 -5.76 10.30
N LEU A 159 5.87 -5.65 8.98
CA LEU A 159 4.71 -6.17 8.26
C LEU A 159 4.53 -7.67 8.48
N TYR A 160 5.58 -8.45 8.27
CA TYR A 160 5.50 -9.90 8.46
C TYR A 160 5.37 -10.31 9.93
N GLU A 161 5.97 -9.57 10.85
CA GLU A 161 5.77 -9.78 12.29
C GLU A 161 4.31 -9.53 12.69
N GLU A 162 3.72 -8.43 12.26
CA GLU A 162 2.32 -8.11 12.53
C GLU A 162 1.37 -9.13 11.90
N MET A 163 1.65 -9.59 10.69
CA MET A 163 0.87 -10.65 10.03
C MET A 163 0.92 -11.96 10.82
N LYS A 164 2.07 -12.36 11.30
CA LYS A 164 2.26 -13.62 12.04
C LYS A 164 1.66 -13.60 13.44
N LEU A 165 1.47 -12.41 14.03
CA LEU A 165 0.74 -12.24 15.28
C LEU A 165 -0.77 -12.44 15.11
N GLU A 166 -1.27 -12.30 13.89
CA GLU A 166 -2.65 -12.61 13.55
C GLU A 166 -2.76 -14.12 13.37
N GLU A 167 -3.22 -14.83 14.42
CA GLU A 167 -3.48 -16.25 14.28
C GLU A 167 -4.44 -16.48 13.11
N PRO A 168 -4.10 -17.44 12.20
CA PRO A 168 -5.06 -17.84 11.18
C PRO A 168 -6.33 -18.28 11.91
N VAL A 169 -7.46 -17.66 11.58
CA VAL A 169 -8.74 -18.06 12.16
C VAL A 169 -8.89 -19.56 11.95
N PRO A 170 -8.96 -20.39 13.01
CA PRO A 170 -9.13 -21.81 12.81
C PRO A 170 -10.39 -22.03 11.98
N CYS A 171 -10.26 -22.87 10.94
CA CYS A 171 -11.44 -23.38 10.26
C CYS A 171 -12.42 -23.85 11.33
N ALA A 172 -13.57 -23.21 11.41
CA ALA A 172 -14.63 -23.73 12.26
C ALA A 172 -14.92 -25.14 11.79
N SER A 173 -14.48 -26.11 12.58
CA SER A 173 -14.87 -27.50 12.36
C SER A 173 -16.38 -27.57 12.54
N VAL A 174 -17.07 -27.79 11.45
CA VAL A 174 -18.51 -28.10 11.50
C VAL A 174 -18.64 -29.55 11.94
#